data_45bcaf3ac68c20ad3ff3933fb150e554
#
_entry.id   45bcaf3ac68c20ad3ff3933fb150e554
#
_cell.length_a   1.000
_cell.length_b   1.000
_cell.length_c   1.000
_cell.angle_alpha   90.00
_cell.angle_beta   90.00
_cell.angle_gamma   90.00
#
_symmetry.space_group_name_H-M   'P 1'
#
loop_
_entity.id
_entity.type
_entity.pdbx_description
1 polymer ?
#
loop_
_entity_poly.entity_id
_entity_poly.type
_entity_poly.pdbx_seq_one_letter_code
_entity_poly.pdbx_strand_id
1 'polypeptide(L)'
;MAPLGPKTLGGPGERTEPDDIGYGVTPVRKVGDLMTLARMARAGLDRIHCPMLVAQSRLDQSVDARAPEIILSGAVNCFDKDMLWLEASPHVCTYGPELPILSQKVGSFLKRIDELDPME
;
A
#
# COMPACT_ATOMS: atom_id res chain seq x y z
N MET A 1 -25.76 -5.63 -12.69
CA MET A 1 -24.30 -5.76 -12.80
C MET A 1 -23.69 -4.37 -13.01
N ALA A 2 -22.65 -4.00 -12.28
CA ALA A 2 -21.99 -2.71 -12.46
C ALA A 2 -21.30 -2.69 -13.84
N PRO A 3 -21.37 -1.57 -14.59
CA PRO A 3 -20.62 -1.47 -15.85
C PRO A 3 -19.12 -1.53 -15.59
N LEU A 4 -18.42 -2.20 -16.48
CA LEU A 4 -16.96 -2.25 -16.49
C LEU A 4 -16.45 -1.14 -17.41
N GLY A 5 -15.55 -0.33 -16.91
CA GLY A 5 -14.85 0.68 -17.68
C GLY A 5 -13.38 0.33 -17.86
N PRO A 6 -12.66 1.09 -18.69
CA PRO A 6 -11.22 0.94 -18.77
C PRO A 6 -10.58 1.18 -17.40
N LYS A 7 -9.51 0.50 -17.14
CA LYS A 7 -8.76 0.65 -15.89
C LYS A 7 -8.11 2.04 -15.90
N THR A 8 -8.74 2.97 -15.19
CA THR A 8 -8.30 4.38 -15.18
C THR A 8 -7.43 4.71 -13.98
N LEU A 9 -7.49 3.89 -12.95
CA LEU A 9 -6.64 4.03 -11.76
C LEU A 9 -5.37 3.22 -11.98
N GLY A 10 -4.26 3.89 -12.00
CA GLY A 10 -2.97 3.22 -12.14
C GLY A 10 -2.41 3.13 -13.56
N GLY A 11 -2.85 4.02 -14.44
CA GLY A 11 -2.40 3.99 -15.82
C GLY A 11 -2.95 2.81 -16.61
N PRO A 12 -2.50 2.60 -17.84
CA PRO A 12 -2.89 1.44 -18.61
C PRO A 12 -2.59 0.20 -17.76
N GLY A 13 -3.59 -0.62 -17.54
CA GLY A 13 -3.54 -1.77 -16.62
C GLY A 13 -2.47 -2.77 -16.97
N GLU A 14 -1.26 -2.32 -16.87
CA GLU A 14 -0.09 -3.09 -17.20
C GLU A 14 0.12 -4.14 -16.13
N ARG A 15 -0.05 -5.37 -16.56
CA ARG A 15 0.51 -6.49 -15.84
C ARG A 15 1.99 -6.45 -16.12
N THR A 16 2.73 -5.94 -15.18
CA THR A 16 4.18 -5.81 -15.31
C THR A 16 4.90 -7.10 -14.99
N GLU A 17 4.20 -8.02 -14.32
CA GLU A 17 4.76 -9.32 -13.93
C GLU A 17 3.82 -10.45 -14.38
N PRO A 18 4.37 -11.61 -14.76
CA PRO A 18 3.57 -12.75 -15.24
C PRO A 18 2.54 -13.25 -14.21
N ASP A 19 2.84 -13.08 -12.94
CA ASP A 19 1.99 -13.56 -11.83
C ASP A 19 0.90 -12.55 -11.43
N ASP A 20 0.85 -11.39 -12.04
CA ASP A 20 -0.23 -10.43 -11.82
C ASP A 20 -1.47 -10.85 -12.60
N ILE A 21 -2.40 -11.51 -11.92
CA ILE A 21 -3.63 -12.05 -12.48
C ILE A 21 -4.86 -11.17 -12.27
N GLY A 22 -4.66 -9.91 -11.96
CA GLY A 22 -5.76 -8.96 -11.75
C GLY A 22 -6.64 -8.74 -12.99
N TYR A 23 -7.83 -8.19 -12.77
CA TYR A 23 -8.72 -7.83 -13.88
C TYR A 23 -8.18 -6.65 -14.67
N GLY A 24 -8.36 -6.68 -16.01
CA GLY A 24 -7.96 -5.59 -16.90
C GLY A 24 -8.88 -4.37 -16.88
N VAL A 25 -9.99 -4.40 -16.14
CA VAL A 25 -11.02 -3.36 -16.09
C VAL A 25 -11.44 -3.05 -14.66
N THR A 26 -11.95 -1.84 -14.45
CA THR A 26 -12.44 -1.40 -13.14
C THR A 26 -13.96 -1.16 -13.23
N PRO A 27 -14.76 -1.71 -12.28
CA PRO A 27 -16.19 -1.39 -12.20
C PRO A 27 -16.38 0.09 -11.85
N VAL A 28 -16.93 0.88 -12.78
CA VAL A 28 -17.05 2.34 -12.64
C VAL A 28 -17.85 2.74 -11.40
N ARG A 29 -18.93 2.01 -11.09
CA ARG A 29 -19.78 2.30 -9.91
C ARG A 29 -19.05 2.13 -8.58
N LYS A 30 -17.95 1.36 -8.56
CA LYS A 30 -17.21 1.07 -7.35
C LYS A 30 -16.09 2.08 -7.06
N VAL A 31 -15.81 2.98 -7.98
CA VAL A 31 -14.83 4.07 -7.76
C VAL A 31 -15.29 4.98 -6.61
N GLY A 32 -16.59 5.31 -6.55
CA GLY A 32 -17.15 6.12 -5.46
C GLY A 32 -17.03 5.42 -4.10
N ASP A 33 -17.28 4.11 -4.05
CA ASP A 33 -17.13 3.32 -2.83
C ASP A 33 -15.67 3.31 -2.37
N LEU A 34 -14.73 3.15 -3.30
CA LEU A 34 -13.29 3.18 -3.00
C LEU A 34 -12.87 4.53 -2.42
N MET A 35 -13.34 5.63 -2.99
CA MET A 35 -13.05 6.97 -2.49
C MET A 35 -13.63 7.19 -1.09
N THR A 36 -14.82 6.66 -0.82
CA THR A 36 -15.43 6.72 0.50
C THR A 36 -14.60 5.96 1.53
N LEU A 37 -14.17 4.74 1.20
CA LEU A 37 -13.30 3.95 2.07
C LEU A 37 -11.97 4.64 2.33
N ALA A 38 -11.38 5.26 1.32
CA ALA A 38 -10.13 5.99 1.47
C ALA A 38 -10.27 7.17 2.44
N ARG A 39 -11.38 7.91 2.36
CA ARG A 39 -11.67 9.00 3.30
C ARG A 39 -11.88 8.50 4.73
N MET A 40 -12.61 7.39 4.88
CA MET A 40 -12.82 6.76 6.20
C MET A 40 -11.49 6.27 6.80
N ALA A 41 -10.65 5.63 6.00
CA ALA A 41 -9.34 5.18 6.42
C ALA A 41 -8.46 6.37 6.88
N ARG A 42 -8.43 7.43 6.08
CA ARG A 42 -7.68 8.65 6.42
C ARG A 42 -8.17 9.28 7.71
N ALA A 43 -9.50 9.36 7.90
CA ALA A 43 -10.10 9.90 9.12
C ALA A 43 -9.82 9.02 10.36
N GLY A 44 -9.53 7.74 10.18
CA GLY A 44 -9.25 6.79 11.25
C GLY A 44 -7.77 6.55 11.56
N LEU A 45 -6.86 7.26 10.92
CA LEU A 45 -5.41 7.05 11.11
C LEU A 45 -4.97 7.28 12.56
N ASP A 46 -5.61 8.19 13.29
CA ASP A 46 -5.32 8.47 14.70
C ASP A 46 -5.67 7.31 15.64
N ARG A 47 -6.41 6.31 15.16
CA ARG A 47 -6.75 5.09 15.92
C ARG A 47 -5.69 4.00 15.83
N ILE A 48 -4.68 4.19 15.00
CA ILE A 48 -3.59 3.21 14.87
C ILE A 48 -2.61 3.43 16.01
N HIS A 49 -2.43 2.41 16.84
CA HIS A 49 -1.48 2.40 17.96
C HIS A 49 -0.37 1.36 17.79
N CYS A 50 -0.60 0.35 16.95
CA CYS A 50 0.38 -0.71 16.70
C CYS A 50 1.54 -0.19 15.83
N PRO A 51 2.72 -0.84 15.88
CA PRO A 51 3.81 -0.55 14.96
C PRO A 51 3.37 -0.62 13.51
N MET A 52 3.88 0.27 12.68
CA MET A 52 3.47 0.40 11.29
C MET A 52 4.69 0.55 10.37
N LEU A 53 4.69 -0.24 9.31
CA LEU A 53 5.61 -0.08 8.18
C LEU A 53 4.80 0.30 6.95
N VAL A 54 5.16 1.40 6.31
CA VAL A 54 4.58 1.83 5.04
C VAL A 54 5.61 1.60 3.95
N ALA A 55 5.20 0.94 2.87
CA ALA A 55 6.05 0.72 1.71
C ALA A 55 5.33 1.18 0.45
N GLN A 56 6.02 1.94 -0.39
CA GLN A 56 5.50 2.39 -1.67
C GLN A 56 6.64 2.57 -2.65
N SER A 57 6.37 2.31 -3.93
CA SER A 57 7.31 2.62 -5.00
C SER A 57 7.18 4.08 -5.44
N ARG A 58 8.30 4.71 -5.77
CA ARG A 58 8.33 6.03 -6.39
C ARG A 58 7.76 6.00 -7.82
N LEU A 59 7.70 4.83 -8.44
CA LEU A 59 7.11 4.63 -9.76
C LEU A 59 5.62 4.29 -9.71
N ASP A 60 5.02 4.30 -8.53
CA ASP A 60 3.59 4.01 -8.35
C ASP A 60 2.75 5.04 -9.13
N GLN A 61 1.92 4.53 -10.06
CA GLN A 61 1.01 5.34 -10.87
C GLN A 61 -0.43 5.28 -10.36
N SER A 62 -0.72 4.44 -9.38
CA SER A 62 -2.05 4.25 -8.81
C SER A 62 -2.28 5.11 -7.58
N VAL A 63 -1.23 5.30 -6.78
CA VAL A 63 -1.29 6.02 -5.51
C VAL A 63 -0.30 7.18 -5.56
N ASP A 64 -0.75 8.35 -5.11
CA ASP A 64 0.05 9.56 -5.06
C ASP A 64 1.28 9.37 -4.16
N ALA A 65 2.41 9.92 -4.59
CA ALA A 65 3.66 9.85 -3.83
C ALA A 65 3.58 10.54 -2.45
N ARG A 66 2.57 11.37 -2.21
CA ARG A 66 2.31 11.99 -0.90
C ARG A 66 1.57 11.07 0.07
N ALA A 67 1.03 9.96 -0.40
CA ALA A 67 0.22 9.07 0.44
C ALA A 67 0.98 8.55 1.67
N PRO A 68 2.24 8.10 1.58
CA PRO A 68 2.97 7.68 2.76
C PRO A 68 3.13 8.77 3.82
N GLU A 69 3.39 10.01 3.41
CA GLU A 69 3.49 11.13 4.34
C GLU A 69 2.16 11.41 5.03
N ILE A 70 1.06 11.36 4.29
CA ILE A 70 -0.28 11.52 4.84
C ILE A 70 -0.57 10.44 5.89
N ILE A 71 -0.24 9.19 5.58
CA ILE A 71 -0.45 8.06 6.50
C ILE A 71 0.40 8.21 7.76
N LEU A 72 1.70 8.45 7.58
CA LEU A 72 2.64 8.53 8.70
C LEU A 72 2.35 9.73 9.61
N SER A 73 2.02 10.88 9.04
CA SER A 73 1.68 12.08 9.82
C SER A 73 0.30 12.02 10.44
N GLY A 74 -0.66 11.34 9.79
CA GLY A 74 -2.02 11.16 10.32
C GLY A 74 -2.10 10.16 11.45
N ALA A 75 -1.21 9.16 11.49
CA ALA A 75 -1.15 8.16 12.54
C ALA A 75 -0.43 8.71 13.79
N VAL A 76 -0.99 9.74 14.38
CA VAL A 76 -0.38 10.52 15.48
C VAL A 76 -0.20 9.72 16.77
N ASN A 77 -0.96 8.64 16.94
CA ASN A 77 -0.88 7.76 18.12
C ASN A 77 -0.05 6.50 17.88
N CYS A 78 0.50 6.35 16.67
CA CYS A 78 1.44 5.29 16.34
C CYS A 78 2.87 5.82 16.54
N PHE A 79 3.56 5.34 17.58
CA PHE A 79 4.88 5.84 17.95
C PHE A 79 6.03 5.06 17.30
N ASP A 80 5.73 3.93 16.70
CA ASP A 80 6.70 3.08 15.99
C ASP A 80 6.29 3.01 14.51
N LYS A 81 6.79 3.95 13.73
CA LYS A 81 6.50 4.08 12.31
C LYS A 81 7.78 4.01 11.50
N ASP A 82 7.73 3.28 10.39
CA ASP A 82 8.84 3.18 9.45
C ASP A 82 8.35 3.28 8.01
N MET A 83 9.23 3.69 7.11
CA MET A 83 8.94 3.88 5.70
C MET A 83 9.97 3.19 4.83
N LEU A 84 9.51 2.48 3.81
CA LEU A 84 10.35 1.93 2.76
C LEU A 84 9.92 2.51 1.41
N TRP A 85 10.80 3.25 0.77
CA TRP A 85 10.65 3.65 -0.61
C TRP A 85 11.31 2.64 -1.53
N LEU A 86 10.55 2.15 -2.51
CA LEU A 86 11.06 1.34 -3.60
C LEU A 86 11.25 2.23 -4.83
N GLU A 87 12.26 1.94 -5.65
CA GLU A 87 12.69 2.84 -6.74
C GLU A 87 12.37 2.28 -8.13
N ALA A 88 12.12 0.98 -8.24
CA ALA A 88 11.98 0.30 -9.53
C ALA A 88 10.74 -0.59 -9.65
N SER A 89 9.89 -0.61 -8.64
CA SER A 89 8.71 -1.48 -8.62
C SER A 89 7.47 -0.76 -9.12
N PRO A 90 6.49 -1.51 -9.67
CA PRO A 90 5.16 -0.97 -9.97
C PRO A 90 4.35 -0.78 -8.69
N HIS A 91 3.08 -0.35 -8.83
CA HIS A 91 2.15 -0.24 -7.71
C HIS A 91 2.06 -1.54 -6.90
N VAL A 92 1.91 -2.68 -7.58
CA VAL A 92 1.90 -4.00 -6.94
C VAL A 92 3.33 -4.46 -6.71
N CYS A 93 3.96 -3.93 -5.67
CA CYS A 93 5.38 -4.16 -5.39
C CYS A 93 5.69 -5.58 -4.89
N THR A 94 4.68 -6.34 -4.50
CA THR A 94 4.82 -7.75 -4.08
C THR A 94 5.13 -8.70 -5.24
N TYR A 95 5.04 -8.23 -6.47
CA TYR A 95 5.42 -8.97 -7.68
C TYR A 95 6.59 -8.31 -8.41
N GLY A 96 7.12 -7.23 -7.87
CA GLY A 96 8.12 -6.42 -8.56
C GLY A 96 9.56 -6.89 -8.38
N PRO A 97 10.49 -6.23 -9.10
CA PRO A 97 11.91 -6.61 -9.08
C PRO A 97 12.57 -6.38 -7.72
N GLU A 98 11.95 -5.60 -6.84
CA GLU A 98 12.49 -5.28 -5.51
C GLU A 98 11.86 -6.14 -4.40
N LEU A 99 11.20 -7.23 -4.76
CA LEU A 99 10.63 -8.16 -3.77
C LEU A 99 11.66 -8.63 -2.72
N PRO A 100 12.92 -8.92 -3.05
CA PRO A 100 13.91 -9.27 -2.03
C PRO A 100 14.15 -8.16 -1.00
N ILE A 101 14.18 -6.90 -1.43
CA ILE A 101 14.33 -5.73 -0.55
C ILE A 101 13.11 -5.59 0.35
N LEU A 102 11.91 -5.68 -0.23
CA LEU A 102 10.65 -5.61 0.51
C LEU A 102 10.55 -6.74 1.53
N SER A 103 10.85 -7.97 1.13
CA SER A 103 10.82 -9.15 2.01
C SER A 103 11.77 -9.01 3.18
N GLN A 104 12.99 -8.53 2.94
CA GLN A 104 13.96 -8.30 4.00
C GLN A 104 13.48 -7.24 4.99
N LYS A 105 12.93 -6.14 4.49
CA LYS A 105 12.42 -5.05 5.35
C LYS A 105 11.25 -5.51 6.21
N VAL A 106 10.29 -6.22 5.60
CA VAL A 106 9.13 -6.77 6.32
C VAL A 106 9.58 -7.79 7.36
N GLY A 107 10.49 -8.70 7.01
CA GLY A 107 11.02 -9.70 7.92
C GLY A 107 11.73 -9.07 9.13
N SER A 108 12.57 -8.07 8.90
CA SER A 108 13.25 -7.33 9.96
C SER A 108 12.28 -6.57 10.85
N PHE A 109 11.25 -5.97 10.25
CA PHE A 109 10.19 -5.26 10.98
C PHE A 109 9.43 -6.23 11.92
N LEU A 110 9.00 -7.38 11.41
CA LEU A 110 8.27 -8.38 12.20
C LEU A 110 9.14 -8.95 13.31
N LYS A 111 10.41 -9.24 13.03
CA LYS A 111 11.34 -9.74 14.03
C LYS A 111 11.53 -8.75 15.17
N ARG A 112 11.68 -7.47 14.84
CA ARG A 112 11.82 -6.41 15.85
C ARG A 112 10.59 -6.29 16.74
N ILE A 113 9.39 -6.41 16.17
CA ILE A 113 8.13 -6.37 16.94
C ILE A 113 8.05 -7.57 17.89
N ASP A 114 8.40 -8.75 17.41
CA ASP A 114 8.38 -9.98 18.20
C ASP A 114 9.34 -9.89 19.41
N GLU A 115 10.48 -9.23 19.21
CA GLU A 115 11.44 -8.97 20.30
C GLU A 115 10.95 -7.93 21.33
N LEU A 116 10.09 -6.98 20.91
CA LEU A 116 9.55 -5.94 21.78
C LEU A 116 8.37 -6.42 22.63
N ASP A 117 7.61 -7.37 22.13
CA ASP A 117 6.45 -7.96 22.78
C ASP A 117 6.50 -9.48 22.62
N PRO A 118 7.45 -10.15 23.29
CA PRO A 118 7.55 -11.59 23.18
C PRO A 118 6.29 -12.22 23.76
N MET A 119 5.56 -12.94 22.94
CA MET A 119 4.46 -13.78 23.39
C MET A 119 5.05 -14.92 24.23
N GLU A 120 4.78 -14.86 25.50
CA GLU A 120 5.13 -15.95 26.40
C GLU A 120 4.31 -17.23 26.12
#